data_8924107e0053f03fb584c3b5866c6df7
#
_entry.id   8924107e0053f03fb584c3b5866c6df7
#
_cell.length_a   1.000
_cell.length_b   1.000
_cell.length_c   1.000
_cell.angle_alpha   90.00
_cell.angle_beta   90.00
_cell.angle_gamma   90.00
#
_symmetry.space_group_name_H-M   'P 1'
#
loop_
_entity.id
_entity.type
_entity.pdbx_description
1 polymer ?
#
loop_
_entity_poly.entity_id
_entity_poly.type
_entity_poly.pdbx_seq_one_letter_code
_entity_poly.pdbx_strand_id
1 'polypeptide(L)' 'MNKKYNLFPKLIECRELLGYTQPDMVTIAGVSPDTYKKHERGLFDFRLSEMLAIQENINDELQTNLTLDELFRMEKII' A
#
# COMPACT_ATOMS: atom_id res chain seq x y z
N MET A 1 22.53 -1.15 2.93
CA MET A 1 21.38 -1.40 3.83
C MET A 1 20.72 -2.70 3.43
N ASN A 2 20.56 -3.62 4.38
CA ASN A 2 19.95 -4.91 4.12
C ASN A 2 18.45 -4.88 4.37
N LYS A 3 17.67 -5.20 3.37
CA LYS A 3 16.24 -5.40 3.52
C LYS A 3 15.98 -6.90 3.56
N LYS A 4 15.32 -7.37 4.61
CA LYS A 4 14.92 -8.76 4.71
C LYS A 4 13.60 -9.05 4.03
N TYR A 5 12.82 -8.01 3.78
CA TYR A 5 11.47 -8.12 3.23
C TYR A 5 11.29 -7.13 2.09
N ASN A 6 10.55 -7.56 1.11
CA ASN A 6 10.02 -6.68 0.08
C ASN A 6 8.68 -6.17 0.63
N LEU A 7 8.66 -4.92 1.07
CA LEU A 7 7.51 -4.36 1.77
C LEU A 7 6.38 -4.04 0.79
N PHE A 8 5.27 -4.76 0.96
CA PHE A 8 4.04 -4.53 0.21
C PHE A 8 4.23 -4.53 -1.32
N PRO A 9 4.84 -5.59 -1.88
CA PRO A 9 5.14 -5.59 -3.31
C PRO A 9 3.90 -5.43 -4.18
N LYS A 10 2.78 -6.05 -3.80
CA LYS A 10 1.54 -5.96 -4.58
C LYS A 10 0.95 -4.56 -4.51
N LEU A 11 0.98 -3.94 -3.34
CA LEU A 11 0.50 -2.57 -3.17
C LEU A 11 1.31 -1.61 -4.06
N ILE A 12 2.62 -1.71 -4.04
CA ILE A 12 3.50 -0.86 -4.84
C ILE A 12 3.27 -1.10 -6.33
N GLU A 13 3.12 -2.36 -6.75
CA GLU A 13 2.83 -2.70 -8.14
C GLU A 13 1.53 -2.04 -8.60
N CYS A 14 0.47 -2.14 -7.80
CA CYS A 14 -0.83 -1.54 -8.13
C CYS A 14 -0.73 -0.01 -8.17
N ARG A 15 0.00 0.59 -7.23
CA ARG A 15 0.20 2.02 -7.20
C ARG A 15 0.89 2.50 -8.49
N GLU A 16 1.92 1.77 -8.92
CA GLU A 16 2.65 2.09 -10.14
C GLU A 16 1.80 1.91 -11.40
N LEU A 17 1.01 0.83 -11.44
CA LEU A 17 0.09 0.58 -12.55
C LEU A 17 -0.92 1.71 -12.72
N LEU A 18 -1.39 2.27 -11.61
CA LEU A 18 -2.33 3.38 -11.63
C LEU A 18 -1.67 4.74 -11.82
N GLY A 19 -0.34 4.80 -11.78
CA GLY A 19 0.39 6.05 -11.85
C GLY A 19 0.22 6.92 -10.60
N TYR A 20 -0.13 6.32 -9.48
CA TYR A 20 -0.35 7.07 -8.25
C TYR A 20 0.98 7.45 -7.59
N THR A 21 1.05 8.72 -7.19
CA THR A 21 2.16 9.22 -6.38
C THR A 21 1.86 9.00 -4.90
N GLN A 22 2.85 9.24 -4.04
CA GLN A 22 2.60 9.20 -2.59
C GLN A 22 1.53 10.20 -2.16
N PRO A 23 1.50 11.46 -2.67
CA PRO A 23 0.39 12.36 -2.37
C PRO A 23 -1.00 11.81 -2.73
N ASP A 24 -1.11 11.07 -3.82
CA ASP A 24 -2.38 10.43 -4.18
C ASP A 24 -2.79 9.41 -3.11
N MET A 25 -1.84 8.61 -2.66
CA MET A 25 -2.10 7.60 -1.62
C MET A 25 -2.46 8.24 -0.28
N VAL A 26 -1.83 9.37 0.03
CA VAL A 26 -2.15 10.16 1.23
C VAL A 26 -3.63 10.55 1.23
N THR A 27 -4.11 11.04 0.10
CA THR A 27 -5.52 11.42 -0.04
C THR A 27 -6.43 10.21 0.12
N ILE A 28 -6.10 9.10 -0.53
CA ILE A 28 -6.92 7.88 -0.48
C ILE A 28 -6.97 7.30 0.93
N ALA A 29 -5.83 7.19 1.58
CA ALA A 29 -5.73 6.60 2.92
C ALA A 29 -6.19 7.54 4.03
N GLY A 30 -6.19 8.84 3.78
CA GLY A 30 -6.60 9.83 4.78
C GLY A 30 -5.59 10.00 5.90
N VAL A 31 -4.30 9.93 5.58
CA VAL A 31 -3.22 10.10 6.55
C VAL A 31 -2.30 11.24 6.13
N SER A 32 -1.37 11.62 7.01
CA SER A 32 -0.36 12.62 6.65
C SER A 32 0.71 12.02 5.71
N PRO A 33 1.39 12.87 4.92
CA PRO A 33 2.48 12.38 4.06
C PRO A 33 3.58 11.64 4.83
N ASP A 34 3.94 12.14 6.00
CA ASP A 34 4.97 11.50 6.83
C ASP A 34 4.51 10.13 7.31
N THR A 35 3.26 10.03 7.75
CA THR A 35 2.69 8.76 8.20
C THR A 35 2.64 7.76 7.05
N TYR A 36 2.24 8.18 5.85
CA TYR A 36 2.17 7.27 4.72
C TYR A 36 3.56 6.72 4.34
N LYS A 37 4.58 7.59 4.35
CA LYS A 37 5.96 7.15 4.10
C LYS A 37 6.39 6.09 5.11
N LYS A 38 6.04 6.28 6.38
CA LYS A 38 6.37 5.32 7.43
C LYS A 38 5.63 4.00 7.24
N HIS A 39 4.40 4.04 6.75
CA HIS A 39 3.65 2.83 6.40
C HIS A 39 4.36 2.04 5.29
N GLU A 40 4.74 2.70 4.20
CA GLU A 40 5.41 2.01 3.10
C GLU A 40 6.78 1.47 3.49
N ARG A 41 7.44 2.08 4.48
CA ARG A 41 8.73 1.60 4.99
C ARG A 41 8.59 0.50 6.05
N GLY A 42 7.36 0.20 6.48
CA GLY A 42 7.12 -0.79 7.51
C GLY A 42 7.43 -0.31 8.92
N LEU A 43 7.60 1.00 9.12
CA LEU A 43 7.86 1.57 10.44
C LEU A 43 6.59 1.68 11.27
N PHE A 44 5.46 1.94 10.62
CA PHE A 44 4.13 1.96 11.23
C PHE A 44 3.23 1.01 10.46
N ASP A 45 2.42 0.25 11.18
CA ASP A 45 1.44 -0.63 10.54
C ASP A 45 0.30 0.18 9.94
N PHE A 46 -0.20 -0.26 8.79
CA PHE A 46 -1.44 0.29 8.25
C PHE A 46 -2.59 -0.03 9.19
N ARG A 47 -3.48 0.93 9.38
CA ARG A 47 -4.73 0.70 10.10
C ARG A 47 -5.72 0.02 9.17
N LEU A 48 -6.65 -0.75 9.75
CA LEU A 48 -7.65 -1.44 8.95
C LEU A 48 -8.46 -0.48 8.09
N SER A 49 -8.86 0.67 8.65
CA SER A 49 -9.62 1.67 7.89
C SER A 49 -8.84 2.20 6.67
N GLU A 50 -7.53 2.37 6.82
CA GLU A 50 -6.66 2.80 5.74
C GLU A 50 -6.54 1.73 4.67
N MET A 51 -6.36 0.48 5.09
CA MET A 51 -6.27 -0.65 4.17
C MET A 51 -7.56 -0.84 3.37
N LEU A 52 -8.71 -0.70 4.02
CA LEU A 52 -10.00 -0.82 3.35
C LEU A 52 -10.21 0.28 2.32
N ALA A 53 -9.83 1.51 2.65
CA ALA A 53 -9.94 2.63 1.71
C ALA A 53 -9.06 2.42 0.49
N ILE A 54 -7.83 1.97 0.70
CA ILE A 54 -6.89 1.68 -0.38
C ILE A 54 -7.38 0.52 -1.23
N GLN A 55 -7.84 -0.56 -0.59
CA GLN A 55 -8.38 -1.73 -1.28
C GLN A 55 -9.55 -1.35 -2.18
N GLU A 56 -10.50 -0.60 -1.66
CA GLU A 56 -11.67 -0.17 -2.42
C GLU A 56 -11.27 0.64 -3.64
N ASN A 57 -10.38 1.61 -3.47
CA ASN A 57 -9.92 2.45 -4.57
C ASN A 57 -9.21 1.63 -5.64
N ILE A 58 -8.25 0.80 -5.24
CA ILE A 58 -7.47 0.01 -6.19
C ILE A 58 -8.35 -0.97 -6.95
N ASN A 59 -9.21 -1.69 -6.25
CA ASN A 59 -10.09 -2.66 -6.90
C ASN A 59 -11.08 -1.98 -7.86
N ASP A 60 -11.57 -0.82 -7.48
CA ASP A 60 -12.48 -0.07 -8.35
C ASP A 60 -11.76 0.41 -9.61
N GLU A 61 -10.59 1.01 -9.46
CA GLU A 61 -9.84 1.57 -10.58
C GLU A 61 -9.26 0.49 -11.50
N LEU A 62 -8.79 -0.62 -10.95
CA LEU A 62 -8.22 -1.71 -11.74
C LEU A 62 -9.24 -2.77 -12.13
N GLN A 63 -10.47 -2.68 -11.64
CA GLN A 63 -11.53 -3.68 -11.86
C GLN A 63 -11.06 -5.06 -11.42
N THR A 64 -10.57 -5.13 -10.20
CA THR A 64 -10.03 -6.35 -9.59
C THR A 64 -10.75 -6.66 -8.27
N ASN A 65 -10.44 -7.82 -7.70
CA ASN A 65 -10.99 -8.26 -6.41
C ASN A 65 -9.86 -8.69 -5.46
N LEU A 66 -8.81 -7.87 -5.38
CA LEU A 66 -7.68 -8.15 -4.51
C LEU A 66 -8.11 -8.07 -3.05
N THR A 67 -7.66 -9.06 -2.27
CA THR A 67 -7.94 -9.10 -0.83
C THR A 67 -6.95 -8.23 -0.07
N LEU A 68 -7.27 -7.93 1.19
CA LEU A 68 -6.32 -7.21 2.05
C LEU A 68 -5.02 -7.99 2.21
N ASP A 69 -5.12 -9.31 2.35
CA ASP A 69 -3.94 -10.15 2.47
C ASP A 69 -3.05 -10.05 1.23
N GLU A 70 -3.64 -10.03 0.04
CA GLU A 70 -2.88 -9.90 -1.19
C GLU A 70 -2.21 -8.53 -1.32
N LEU A 71 -2.95 -7.46 -1.01
CA LEU A 71 -2.44 -6.09 -1.15
C LEU A 71 -1.38 -5.73 -0.13
N PHE A 72 -1.54 -6.19 1.11
CA PHE A 72 -0.69 -5.76 2.22
C PHE A 72 0.25 -6.85 2.72
N ARG A 73 0.49 -7.85 1.89
CA ARG A 73 1.45 -8.90 2.20
C ARG A 73 2.86 -8.38 2.05
N MET A 74 3.69 -8.67 3.04
CA MET A 74 5.13 -8.46 2.94
C MET A 74 5.78 -9.77 2.51
N GLU A 75 6.71 -9.70 1.59
CA GLU A 75 7.42 -10.88 1.11
C GLU A 75 8.85 -10.87 1.63
N LYS A 76 9.29 -12.02 2.09
CA LYS A 76 10.68 -12.20 2.48
C LYS A 76 11.55 -12.22 1.22
N ILE A 77 12.60 -11.41 1.21
CA ILE A 77 13.43 -11.25 0.02
C ILE A 77 14.31 -12.47 -0.25
N ILE A 78 14.68 -13.19 0.77
CA ILE A 78 15.57 -14.35 0.64
C ILE A 78 14.78 -15.64 0.65
#